data_fd79ffcfacfda91c063daa1c3218d704
#
_entry.id   fd79ffcfacfda91c063daa1c3218d704
#
_cell.length_a   1.000
_cell.length_b   1.000
_cell.length_c   1.000
_cell.angle_alpha   90.00
_cell.angle_beta   90.00
_cell.angle_gamma   90.00
#
_symmetry.space_group_name_H-M   'P 1'
#
loop_
_entity.id
_entity.type
_entity.pdbx_description
1 polymer ?
#
loop_
_entity_poly.entity_id
_entity_poly.type
_entity_poly.pdbx_seq_one_letter_code
_entity_poly.pdbx_strand_id
1 'polypeptide(L)'
;RDVPDALAVSLIDKLLKLIDLPAFAPLFGKDTLIEVPINGRLKGIAIAGQIDRLFVDDKRIILADFKTGWPRENAIPRNYLHQMALYDGLLQKIYPGRDIDCWLVWVNTLDYQPVCRDAREQALRDIFAAYDPLCLSNS
;
A
#
# COMPACT_ATOMS: atom_id res chain seq x y z
N ARG A 1 2.40 7.34 -20.58
CA ARG A 1 1.36 8.33 -20.29
C ARG A 1 1.96 9.73 -20.32
N ASP A 2 1.39 10.59 -21.12
CA ASP A 2 1.82 11.97 -21.21
C ASP A 2 1.17 12.79 -20.10
N VAL A 3 2.02 13.49 -19.33
CA VAL A 3 1.60 14.41 -18.27
C VAL A 3 1.97 15.82 -18.73
N PRO A 4 1.07 16.83 -18.60
CA PRO A 4 1.45 18.19 -18.92
C PRO A 4 2.71 18.62 -18.18
N ASP A 5 3.61 19.31 -18.84
CA ASP A 5 4.92 19.67 -18.27
C ASP A 5 4.79 20.42 -16.94
N ALA A 6 3.85 21.35 -16.84
CA ALA A 6 3.60 22.10 -15.60
C ALA A 6 3.19 21.18 -14.45
N LEU A 7 2.34 20.19 -14.74
CA LEU A 7 1.90 19.22 -13.73
C LEU A 7 3.06 18.31 -13.31
N ALA A 8 3.86 17.85 -14.26
CA ALA A 8 5.03 17.01 -13.96
C ALA A 8 6.03 17.73 -13.06
N VAL A 9 6.31 19.00 -13.33
CA VAL A 9 7.20 19.82 -12.50
C VAL A 9 6.64 19.97 -11.09
N SER A 10 5.33 20.23 -10.98
CA SER A 10 4.67 20.36 -9.67
C SER A 10 4.76 19.06 -8.86
N LEU A 11 4.55 17.92 -9.50
CA LEU A 11 4.65 16.61 -8.82
C LEU A 11 6.08 16.34 -8.37
N ILE A 12 7.07 16.63 -9.19
CA ILE A 12 8.49 16.46 -8.84
C ILE A 12 8.85 17.33 -7.64
N ASP A 13 8.42 18.59 -7.62
CA ASP A 13 8.67 19.50 -6.50
C ASP A 13 8.06 18.94 -5.20
N LYS A 14 6.84 18.44 -5.25
CA LYS A 14 6.18 17.85 -4.09
C LYS A 14 6.89 16.59 -3.61
N LEU A 15 7.34 15.73 -4.52
CA LEU A 15 8.09 14.53 -4.16
C LEU A 15 9.42 14.87 -3.48
N LEU A 16 10.12 15.89 -3.98
CA LEU A 16 11.36 16.35 -3.36
C LEU A 16 11.13 16.88 -1.95
N LYS A 17 10.01 17.54 -1.71
CA LYS A 17 9.63 17.99 -0.37
C LYS A 17 9.31 16.82 0.55
N LEU A 18 8.66 15.78 0.04
CA LEU A 18 8.36 14.57 0.82
C LEU A 18 9.63 13.88 1.31
N ILE A 19 10.66 13.81 0.45
CA ILE A 19 11.92 13.15 0.80
C ILE A 19 12.56 13.80 2.03
N ASP A 20 12.40 15.09 2.19
CA ASP A 20 13.01 15.85 3.30
C ASP A 20 12.18 15.80 4.60
N LEU A 21 10.97 15.27 4.58
CA LEU A 21 10.16 15.17 5.78
C LEU A 21 10.61 13.99 6.66
N PRO A 22 10.87 14.22 7.96
CA PRO A 22 11.36 13.14 8.85
C PRO A 22 10.43 11.94 8.94
N ALA A 23 9.12 12.15 8.84
CA ALA A 23 8.14 11.06 8.91
C ALA A 23 8.31 10.05 7.78
N PHE A 24 8.83 10.48 6.64
CA PHE A 24 9.01 9.63 5.46
C PHE A 24 10.43 9.09 5.29
N ALA A 25 11.33 9.38 6.24
CA ALA A 25 12.72 8.95 6.13
C ALA A 25 12.89 7.45 5.87
N PRO A 26 12.14 6.55 6.54
CA PRO A 26 12.26 5.12 6.25
C PRO A 26 11.90 4.73 4.83
N LEU A 27 11.09 5.54 4.13
CA LEU A 27 10.64 5.24 2.78
C LEU A 27 11.59 5.73 1.69
N PHE A 28 12.57 6.54 2.06
CA PHE A 28 13.51 7.12 1.09
C PHE A 28 14.97 6.82 1.42
N GLY A 29 15.21 5.91 2.37
CA GLY A 29 16.55 5.47 2.73
C GLY A 29 17.12 4.48 1.71
N LYS A 30 18.42 4.26 1.79
CA LYS A 30 19.11 3.34 0.88
C LYS A 30 18.66 1.88 1.03
N ASP A 31 18.07 1.53 2.17
CA ASP A 31 17.58 0.19 2.45
C ASP A 31 16.12 -0.01 2.02
N THR A 32 15.52 1.00 1.42
CA THR A 32 14.13 0.93 0.94
C THR A 32 14.12 0.42 -0.49
N LEU A 33 13.28 -0.58 -0.73
CA LEU A 33 13.05 -1.12 -2.07
C LEU A 33 11.97 -0.28 -2.76
N ILE A 34 12.14 -0.08 -4.05
CA ILE A 34 11.21 0.71 -4.86
C ILE A 34 10.61 -0.13 -5.98
N GLU A 35 9.34 0.14 -6.28
CA GLU A 35 8.62 -0.52 -7.36
C GLU A 35 8.75 -2.04 -7.29
N VAL A 36 8.44 -2.59 -6.12
CA VAL A 36 8.62 -4.01 -5.83
C VAL A 36 7.45 -4.79 -6.40
N PRO A 37 7.67 -5.65 -7.41
CA PRO A 37 6.61 -6.53 -7.86
C PRO A 37 6.27 -7.53 -6.76
N ILE A 38 4.98 -7.74 -6.55
CA ILE A 38 4.49 -8.71 -5.58
C ILE A 38 3.44 -9.58 -6.23
N ASN A 39 3.57 -10.89 -6.07
CA ASN A 39 2.57 -11.82 -6.55
C ASN A 39 2.57 -13.07 -5.68
N GLY A 40 1.44 -13.75 -5.67
CA GLY A 40 1.28 -14.94 -4.85
C GLY A 40 -0.18 -15.32 -4.76
N ARG A 41 -0.50 -16.20 -3.82
CA ARG A 41 -1.87 -16.65 -3.58
C ARG A 41 -2.22 -16.52 -2.11
N LEU A 42 -3.42 -16.02 -1.87
CA LEU A 42 -4.06 -16.01 -0.55
C LEU A 42 -5.37 -16.77 -0.67
N LYS A 43 -5.48 -17.88 0.05
CA LYS A 43 -6.68 -18.75 0.02
C LYS A 43 -7.14 -19.08 -1.40
N GLY A 44 -6.19 -19.39 -2.29
CA GLY A 44 -6.48 -19.74 -3.68
C GLY A 44 -6.69 -18.55 -4.60
N ILE A 45 -6.74 -17.33 -4.09
CA ILE A 45 -6.88 -16.13 -4.91
C ILE A 45 -5.50 -15.69 -5.40
N ALA A 46 -5.32 -15.61 -6.71
CA ALA A 46 -4.08 -15.13 -7.30
C ALA A 46 -4.02 -13.60 -7.21
N ILE A 47 -2.92 -13.10 -6.68
CA ILE A 47 -2.71 -11.67 -6.45
C ILE A 47 -1.43 -11.26 -7.15
N ALA A 48 -1.49 -10.18 -7.91
CA ALA A 48 -0.32 -9.60 -8.55
C ALA A 48 -0.42 -8.07 -8.49
N GLY A 49 0.70 -7.43 -8.23
CA GLY A 49 0.75 -5.98 -8.16
C GLY A 49 2.15 -5.47 -7.97
N GLN A 50 2.25 -4.22 -7.57
CA GLN A 50 3.53 -3.56 -7.38
C GLN A 50 3.42 -2.63 -6.19
N ILE A 51 4.37 -2.72 -5.29
CA ILE A 51 4.48 -1.86 -4.11
C ILE A 51 5.42 -0.71 -4.45
N ASP A 52 4.97 0.53 -4.27
CA ASP A 52 5.77 1.71 -4.64
C ASP A 52 7.04 1.81 -3.79
N ARG A 53 6.91 1.64 -2.47
CA ARG A 53 8.04 1.65 -1.55
C ARG A 53 7.85 0.56 -0.51
N LEU A 54 8.92 -0.17 -0.23
CA LEU A 54 8.92 -1.23 0.76
C LEU A 54 10.19 -1.16 1.61
N PHE A 55 10.00 -0.90 2.89
CA PHE A 55 11.07 -0.95 3.87
C PHE A 55 10.93 -2.22 4.70
N VAL A 56 12.01 -2.99 4.84
CA VAL A 56 12.02 -4.24 5.59
C VAL A 56 13.23 -4.22 6.52
N ASP A 57 12.99 -4.43 7.81
CA ASP A 57 14.06 -4.72 8.76
C ASP A 57 13.70 -5.98 9.58
N ASP A 58 14.48 -6.27 10.60
CA ASP A 58 14.31 -7.51 11.38
C ASP A 58 12.99 -7.58 12.14
N LYS A 59 12.36 -6.42 12.41
CA LYS A 59 11.20 -6.33 13.30
C LYS A 59 9.95 -5.87 12.60
N ARG A 60 10.08 -5.04 11.57
CA ARG A 60 8.91 -4.43 10.94
C ARG A 60 9.08 -4.25 9.45
N ILE A 61 7.95 -4.06 8.81
CA ILE A 61 7.85 -3.75 7.40
C ILE A 61 7.00 -2.49 7.27
N ILE A 62 7.40 -1.56 6.40
CA ILE A 62 6.56 -0.43 6.02
C ILE A 62 6.32 -0.55 4.54
N LEU A 63 5.05 -0.61 4.16
CA LEU A 63 4.69 -0.56 2.75
C LEU A 63 3.94 0.75 2.49
N ALA A 64 4.28 1.42 1.43
CA ALA A 64 3.67 2.69 1.08
C ALA A 64 3.26 2.70 -0.38
N ASP A 65 2.11 3.29 -0.63
CA ASP A 65 1.57 3.51 -1.96
C ASP A 65 1.32 5.00 -2.15
N PHE A 66 1.85 5.56 -3.23
CA PHE A 66 1.76 6.99 -3.52
C PHE A 66 0.47 7.28 -4.29
N LYS A 67 -0.27 8.28 -3.82
CA LYS A 67 -1.51 8.72 -4.46
C LYS A 67 -1.41 10.19 -4.84
N THR A 68 -1.84 10.51 -6.05
CA THR A 68 -1.82 11.88 -6.57
C THR A 68 -3.15 12.62 -6.34
N GLY A 69 -4.20 11.93 -5.91
CA GLY A 69 -5.47 12.55 -5.58
C GLY A 69 -5.42 13.26 -4.23
N TRP A 70 -6.59 13.46 -3.66
CA TRP A 70 -6.75 14.14 -2.38
C TRP A 70 -7.32 13.16 -1.35
N PRO A 71 -6.77 13.15 -0.13
CA PRO A 71 -7.32 12.29 0.90
C PRO A 71 -8.76 12.71 1.25
N ARG A 72 -9.61 11.72 1.48
CA ARG A 72 -10.95 11.96 2.02
C ARG A 72 -10.85 11.96 3.53
N GLU A 73 -11.49 12.93 4.15
CA GLU A 73 -11.50 13.04 5.58
C GLU A 73 -12.13 11.77 6.20
N ASN A 74 -11.38 11.13 7.09
CA ASN A 74 -11.81 9.96 7.85
C ASN A 74 -12.25 8.75 7.00
N ALA A 75 -11.86 8.71 5.72
CA ALA A 75 -12.25 7.59 4.86
C ALA A 75 -11.12 7.20 3.91
N ILE A 76 -10.87 5.90 3.82
CA ILE A 76 -9.95 5.34 2.84
C ILE A 76 -10.79 4.73 1.73
N PRO A 77 -10.57 5.09 0.46
CA PRO A 77 -11.29 4.46 -0.64
C PRO A 77 -11.18 2.94 -0.59
N ARG A 78 -12.29 2.27 -0.83
CA ARG A 78 -12.38 0.82 -0.68
C ARG A 78 -11.36 0.06 -1.51
N ASN A 79 -11.13 0.51 -2.75
CA ASN A 79 -10.15 -0.14 -3.63
C ASN A 79 -8.72 -0.02 -3.10
N TYR A 80 -8.38 1.10 -2.46
CA TYR A 80 -7.06 1.28 -1.84
C TYR A 80 -6.91 0.40 -0.59
N LEU A 81 -7.95 0.33 0.22
CA LEU A 81 -7.96 -0.51 1.40
C LEU A 81 -7.81 -1.99 1.03
N HIS A 82 -8.52 -2.45 0.00
CA HIS A 82 -8.41 -3.82 -0.48
C HIS A 82 -7.01 -4.13 -1.01
N GLN A 83 -6.42 -3.21 -1.77
CA GLN A 83 -5.07 -3.34 -2.28
C GLN A 83 -4.06 -3.51 -1.14
N MET A 84 -4.13 -2.64 -0.14
CA MET A 84 -3.25 -2.70 1.02
C MET A 84 -3.44 -3.98 1.81
N ALA A 85 -4.68 -4.42 1.98
CA ALA A 85 -4.99 -5.65 2.70
C ALA A 85 -4.39 -6.88 2.00
N LEU A 86 -4.48 -6.95 0.69
CA LEU A 86 -3.92 -8.05 -0.09
C LEU A 86 -2.40 -8.06 -0.03
N TYR A 87 -1.77 -6.90 -0.16
CA TYR A 87 -0.31 -6.80 -0.06
C TYR A 87 0.18 -7.15 1.35
N ASP A 88 -0.50 -6.69 2.38
CA ASP A 88 -0.22 -7.04 3.76
C ASP A 88 -0.30 -8.56 3.96
N GLY A 89 -1.36 -9.19 3.48
CA GLY A 89 -1.53 -10.64 3.57
C GLY A 89 -0.40 -11.43 2.92
N LEU A 90 0.05 -11.00 1.74
CA LEU A 90 1.18 -11.62 1.06
C LEU A 90 2.49 -11.39 1.82
N LEU A 91 2.72 -10.19 2.32
CA LEU A 91 3.93 -9.87 3.08
C LEU A 91 4.01 -10.66 4.37
N GLN A 92 2.88 -10.91 5.03
CA GLN A 92 2.86 -11.75 6.22
C GLN A 92 3.29 -13.19 5.93
N LYS A 93 2.99 -13.69 4.75
CA LYS A 93 3.45 -15.02 4.33
C LYS A 93 4.94 -15.04 4.02
N ILE A 94 5.44 -13.97 3.40
CA ILE A 94 6.86 -13.87 3.03
C ILE A 94 7.72 -13.59 4.25
N TYR A 95 7.26 -12.75 5.16
CA TYR A 95 7.99 -12.32 6.35
C TYR A 95 7.16 -12.56 7.62
N PRO A 96 6.98 -13.82 8.02
CA PRO A 96 6.14 -14.10 9.19
C PRO A 96 6.73 -13.50 10.48
N GLY A 97 5.84 -13.02 11.34
CA GLY A 97 6.22 -12.52 12.67
C GLY A 97 6.71 -11.08 12.71
N ARG A 98 6.64 -10.34 11.61
CA ARG A 98 7.02 -8.93 11.59
C ARG A 98 5.77 -8.04 11.64
N ASP A 99 5.91 -6.88 12.30
CA ASP A 99 4.86 -5.88 12.29
C ASP A 99 4.83 -5.20 10.93
N ILE A 100 3.65 -5.03 10.36
CA ILE A 100 3.46 -4.44 9.05
C ILE A 100 2.67 -3.15 9.18
N ASP A 101 3.27 -2.05 8.74
CA ASP A 101 2.61 -0.74 8.64
C ASP A 101 2.32 -0.45 7.16
N CYS A 102 1.11 -0.04 6.87
CA CYS A 102 0.68 0.31 5.52
C CYS A 102 0.30 1.78 5.47
N TRP A 103 0.90 2.51 4.54
CA TRP A 103 0.67 3.95 4.41
C TRP A 103 0.22 4.30 2.99
N LEU A 104 -0.84 5.10 2.91
CA LEU A 104 -1.15 5.85 1.70
C LEU A 104 -0.45 7.20 1.81
N VAL A 105 0.41 7.51 0.84
CA VAL A 105 1.16 8.76 0.83
C VAL A 105 0.55 9.69 -0.21
N TRP A 106 -0.05 10.77 0.26
CA TRP A 106 -0.75 11.73 -0.59
C TRP A 106 0.19 12.84 -1.02
N VAL A 107 0.65 12.77 -2.26
CA VAL A 107 1.67 13.68 -2.79
C VAL A 107 1.20 15.13 -2.82
N ASN A 108 -0.08 15.36 -3.13
CA ASN A 108 -0.63 16.72 -3.24
C ASN A 108 -0.65 17.47 -1.92
N THR A 109 -0.86 16.77 -0.81
CA THR A 109 -0.95 17.38 0.52
C THR A 109 0.31 17.18 1.35
N LEU A 110 1.31 16.46 0.84
CA LEU A 110 2.56 16.13 1.54
C LEU A 110 2.27 15.46 2.90
N ASP A 111 1.34 14.51 2.88
CA ASP A 111 0.86 13.87 4.09
C ASP A 111 0.72 12.36 3.85
N TYR A 112 0.53 11.62 4.93
CA TYR A 112 0.29 10.19 4.81
C TYR A 112 -0.91 9.79 5.67
N GLN A 113 -1.54 8.72 5.25
CA GLN A 113 -2.70 8.16 5.92
C GLN A 113 -2.39 6.69 6.25
N PRO A 114 -2.21 6.38 7.54
CA PRO A 114 -2.00 4.97 7.92
C PRO A 114 -3.27 4.18 7.68
N VAL A 115 -3.09 2.95 7.20
CA VAL A 115 -4.19 2.01 7.05
C VAL A 115 -4.11 1.04 8.21
N CYS A 116 -4.96 1.19 9.20
CA CYS A 116 -4.86 0.45 10.44
C CYS A 116 -5.04 -1.06 10.23
N ARG A 117 -4.47 -1.84 11.14
CA ARG A 117 -4.49 -3.29 11.06
C ARG A 117 -5.90 -3.86 11.05
N ASP A 118 -6.77 -3.37 11.91
CA ASP A 118 -8.15 -3.86 12.00
C ASP A 118 -8.90 -3.66 10.69
N ALA A 119 -8.71 -2.51 10.03
CA ALA A 119 -9.32 -2.24 8.73
C ALA A 119 -8.79 -3.19 7.65
N ARG A 120 -7.48 -3.46 7.65
CA ARG A 120 -6.88 -4.41 6.71
C ARG A 120 -7.38 -5.83 6.92
N GLU A 121 -7.46 -6.27 8.17
CA GLU A 121 -7.96 -7.60 8.50
C GLU A 121 -9.43 -7.77 8.11
N GLN A 122 -10.24 -6.76 8.37
CA GLN A 122 -11.64 -6.78 7.97
C GLN A 122 -11.78 -6.81 6.44
N ALA A 123 -10.96 -6.03 5.74
CA ALA A 123 -10.96 -6.02 4.28
C ALA A 123 -10.60 -7.40 3.72
N LEU A 124 -9.63 -8.10 4.31
CA LEU A 124 -9.29 -9.46 3.89
C LEU A 124 -10.45 -10.42 4.11
N ARG A 125 -11.11 -10.34 5.25
CA ARG A 125 -12.30 -11.18 5.51
C ARG A 125 -13.38 -10.92 4.47
N ASP A 126 -13.63 -9.68 4.13
CA ASP A 126 -14.62 -9.29 3.14
C ASP A 126 -14.24 -9.81 1.74
N ILE A 127 -12.97 -9.71 1.37
CA ILE A 127 -12.47 -10.22 0.09
C ILE A 127 -12.64 -11.73 0.03
N PHE A 128 -12.21 -12.45 1.07
CA PHE A 128 -12.29 -13.90 1.09
C PHE A 128 -13.73 -14.39 1.09
N ALA A 129 -14.64 -13.70 1.77
CA ALA A 129 -16.05 -14.04 1.76
C ALA A 129 -16.64 -13.89 0.35
N ALA A 130 -16.25 -12.83 -0.38
CA ALA A 130 -16.73 -12.59 -1.74
C ALA A 130 -16.19 -13.60 -2.74
N TYR A 131 -15.01 -14.17 -2.50
CA TYR A 131 -14.34 -15.10 -3.41
C TYR A 131 -14.27 -16.52 -2.85
N ASP A 132 -15.09 -16.86 -1.84
CA ASP A 132 -15.12 -18.19 -1.26
C ASP A 132 -15.57 -19.20 -2.33
N PRO A 133 -14.76 -20.22 -2.63
CA PRO A 133 -15.13 -21.24 -3.61
C PRO A 133 -16.43 -21.98 -3.25
N LEU A 134 -16.72 -22.17 -1.97
CA LEU A 134 -17.95 -22.82 -1.55
C LEU A 134 -19.18 -21.96 -1.85
N CYS A 135 -19.07 -20.66 -1.66
CA CYS A 135 -20.15 -19.74 -2.01
C CYS A 135 -20.34 -19.65 -3.52
N LEU A 136 -19.23 -19.65 -4.28
CA LEU A 136 -19.30 -19.60 -5.74
C LEU A 136 -19.84 -20.90 -6.34
N SER A 137 -19.49 -22.05 -5.76
CA SER A 137 -19.93 -23.34 -6.28
C SER A 137 -21.41 -23.62 -6.01
N ASN A 138 -22.01 -22.91 -5.08
CA ASN A 138 -23.44 -23.03 -4.73
C ASN A 138 -24.33 -22.03 -5.48
N SER A 139 -23.72 -21.16 -6.26
CA SER A 139 -24.46 -20.14 -7.01
C SER A 139 -24.86 -20.61 -8.40
#